data_d38800b0a12ef144f08b78afb855d28d
#
_entry.id   d38800b0a12ef144f08b78afb855d28d
#
_cell.length_a   1.000
_cell.length_b   1.000
_cell.length_c   1.000
_cell.angle_alpha   90.00
_cell.angle_beta   90.00
_cell.angle_gamma   90.00
#
_symmetry.space_group_name_H-M   'P 1'
#
loop_
_entity.id
_entity.type
_entity.pdbx_description
1 polymer ?
#
loop_
_entity_poly.entity_id
_entity_poly.type
_entity_poly.pdbx_seq_one_letter_code
_entity_poly.pdbx_strand_id
1 'polypeptide(L)'
;EYDFKGVICFVDAVNFLEQVKDEETAFRQLKHCNLAVITKTDLTDTGLMEQVAEKIREINPVCEIIESVNGEMDHSFLQKDLRIFQWAESEETTNSVETKPKSLFMEYEGQVEKEKLHKFLAAVAPDVHRIKGFCDLKETGWTQVDVVGSLIDYKECGAFERSQLVFISKIGPMVIKKIFSAWEEHVGSEMKLKN
;
A
#
# COMPACT_ATOMS: atom_id res chain seq x y z
N GLU A 1 -5.66 -7.97 -30.96
CA GLU A 1 -4.94 -6.70 -31.10
C GLU A 1 -5.38 -5.80 -29.95
N TYR A 2 -4.43 -5.16 -29.25
CA TYR A 2 -4.72 -4.26 -28.15
C TYR A 2 -4.37 -2.83 -28.57
N ASP A 3 -5.19 -1.85 -28.17
CA ASP A 3 -4.93 -0.45 -28.41
C ASP A 3 -4.58 0.21 -27.07
N PHE A 4 -3.32 0.60 -26.90
CA PHE A 4 -2.83 1.29 -25.72
C PHE A 4 -3.33 2.73 -25.71
N LYS A 5 -4.07 3.14 -24.70
CA LYS A 5 -4.70 4.46 -24.56
C LYS A 5 -4.01 5.39 -23.56
N GLY A 6 -3.07 4.87 -22.77
CA GLY A 6 -2.33 5.65 -21.79
C GLY A 6 -2.16 4.92 -20.46
N VAL A 7 -1.50 5.58 -19.54
CA VAL A 7 -1.16 5.10 -18.20
C VAL A 7 -1.95 5.88 -17.15
N ILE A 8 -2.58 5.16 -16.23
CA ILE A 8 -3.28 5.73 -15.08
C ILE A 8 -2.46 5.44 -13.81
N CYS A 9 -2.20 6.48 -13.02
CA CYS A 9 -1.56 6.36 -11.71
C CYS A 9 -2.59 6.64 -10.62
N PHE A 10 -2.79 5.71 -9.70
CA PHE A 10 -3.61 5.92 -8.52
C PHE A 10 -2.75 6.49 -7.38
N VAL A 11 -3.15 7.66 -6.88
CA VAL A 11 -2.45 8.41 -5.84
C VAL A 11 -3.27 8.32 -4.54
N ASP A 12 -2.70 7.71 -3.52
CA ASP A 12 -3.31 7.64 -2.18
C ASP A 12 -3.12 8.99 -1.46
N ALA A 13 -4.16 9.81 -1.38
CA ALA A 13 -4.08 11.16 -0.82
C ALA A 13 -3.51 11.21 0.60
N VAL A 14 -3.73 10.16 1.40
CA VAL A 14 -3.27 10.09 2.80
C VAL A 14 -1.75 9.86 2.90
N ASN A 15 -1.21 8.99 2.03
CA ASN A 15 0.17 8.50 2.16
C ASN A 15 1.14 9.04 1.08
N PHE A 16 0.62 9.68 0.03
CA PHE A 16 1.38 10.04 -1.17
C PHE A 16 2.59 10.93 -0.90
N LEU A 17 2.43 11.98 -0.09
CA LEU A 17 3.51 12.95 0.16
C LEU A 17 4.72 12.33 0.86
N GLU A 18 4.50 11.29 1.66
CA GLU A 18 5.58 10.50 2.28
C GLU A 18 6.18 9.51 1.27
N GLN A 19 5.32 8.76 0.58
CA GLN A 19 5.76 7.76 -0.39
C GLN A 19 6.62 8.35 -1.50
N VAL A 20 6.25 9.50 -2.05
CA VAL A 20 6.99 10.10 -3.18
C VAL A 20 8.36 10.67 -2.77
N LYS A 21 8.60 10.90 -1.48
CA LYS A 21 9.92 11.33 -0.98
C LYS A 21 10.90 10.17 -0.92
N ASP A 22 10.43 9.01 -0.50
CA ASP A 22 11.26 7.86 -0.15
C ASP A 22 11.32 6.79 -1.24
N GLU A 23 10.36 6.80 -2.18
CA GLU A 23 10.19 5.74 -3.18
C GLU A 23 10.34 6.26 -4.62
N GLU A 24 11.49 6.00 -5.22
CA GLU A 24 11.75 6.29 -6.64
C GLU A 24 10.66 5.71 -7.55
N THR A 25 10.12 4.54 -7.21
CA THR A 25 9.05 3.88 -7.96
C THR A 25 7.79 4.72 -8.00
N ALA A 26 7.36 5.29 -6.86
CA ALA A 26 6.17 6.15 -6.79
C ALA A 26 6.35 7.42 -7.64
N PHE A 27 7.52 8.05 -7.55
CA PHE A 27 7.89 9.20 -8.38
C PHE A 27 7.84 8.86 -9.87
N ARG A 28 8.45 7.75 -10.30
CA ARG A 28 8.49 7.33 -11.72
C ARG A 28 7.11 6.97 -12.25
N GLN A 29 6.27 6.27 -11.48
CA GLN A 29 4.89 5.96 -11.88
C GLN A 29 4.11 7.24 -12.19
N LEU A 30 4.23 8.24 -11.34
CA LEU A 30 3.56 9.52 -11.54
C LEU A 30 4.16 10.31 -12.70
N LYS A 31 5.50 10.36 -12.84
CA LYS A 31 6.19 11.04 -13.92
C LYS A 31 5.72 10.57 -15.30
N HIS A 32 5.46 9.26 -15.44
CA HIS A 32 5.12 8.65 -16.73
C HIS A 32 3.61 8.41 -16.93
N CYS A 33 2.75 8.79 -15.97
CA CYS A 33 1.30 8.64 -16.15
C CYS A 33 0.72 9.73 -17.06
N ASN A 34 -0.42 9.42 -17.64
CA ASN A 34 -1.22 10.35 -18.44
C ASN A 34 -2.41 10.88 -17.63
N LEU A 35 -2.85 10.11 -16.62
CA LEU A 35 -3.92 10.46 -15.72
C LEU A 35 -3.52 10.09 -14.29
N ALA A 36 -3.61 11.02 -13.36
CA ALA A 36 -3.51 10.78 -11.93
C ALA A 36 -4.91 10.76 -11.30
N VAL A 37 -5.26 9.67 -10.65
CA VAL A 37 -6.50 9.51 -9.89
C VAL A 37 -6.18 9.63 -8.40
N ILE A 38 -6.56 10.74 -7.78
CA ILE A 38 -6.38 10.93 -6.34
C ILE A 38 -7.50 10.18 -5.62
N THR A 39 -7.14 9.19 -4.82
CA THR A 39 -8.05 8.33 -4.06
C THR A 39 -8.04 8.67 -2.58
N LYS A 40 -9.04 8.18 -1.83
CA LYS A 40 -9.20 8.43 -0.39
C LYS A 40 -9.32 9.91 -0.03
N THR A 41 -9.91 10.69 -0.91
CA THR A 41 -10.12 12.13 -0.69
C THR A 41 -11.07 12.40 0.48
N ASP A 42 -11.93 11.45 0.80
CA ASP A 42 -12.82 11.42 1.96
C ASP A 42 -12.08 11.31 3.31
N LEU A 43 -10.82 10.88 3.31
CA LEU A 43 -9.99 10.73 4.52
C LEU A 43 -9.02 11.91 4.72
N THR A 44 -9.12 12.96 3.89
CA THR A 44 -8.21 14.11 3.90
C THR A 44 -8.96 15.42 4.01
N ASP A 45 -8.27 16.46 4.46
CA ASP A 45 -8.78 17.84 4.42
C ASP A 45 -8.36 18.56 3.12
N THR A 46 -8.94 19.74 2.91
CA THR A 46 -8.67 20.58 1.73
C THR A 46 -7.19 20.98 1.63
N GLY A 47 -6.53 21.25 2.77
CA GLY A 47 -5.13 21.68 2.77
C GLY A 47 -4.19 20.56 2.34
N LEU A 48 -4.44 19.33 2.75
CA LEU A 48 -3.67 18.17 2.30
C LEU A 48 -3.93 17.87 0.81
N MET A 49 -5.16 18.00 0.35
CA MET A 49 -5.52 17.82 -1.06
C MET A 49 -4.80 18.83 -1.97
N GLU A 50 -4.71 20.09 -1.57
CA GLU A 50 -3.96 21.11 -2.31
C GLU A 50 -2.47 20.74 -2.40
N GLN A 51 -1.84 20.32 -1.30
CA GLN A 51 -0.44 19.89 -1.30
C GLN A 51 -0.21 18.65 -2.19
N VAL A 52 -1.13 17.69 -2.19
CA VAL A 52 -1.08 16.51 -3.07
C VAL A 52 -1.15 16.94 -4.53
N ALA A 53 -2.09 17.80 -4.89
CA ALA A 53 -2.25 18.29 -6.26
C ALA A 53 -1.03 19.11 -6.73
N GLU A 54 -0.50 19.97 -5.88
CA GLU A 54 0.74 20.71 -6.16
C GLU A 54 1.92 19.76 -6.40
N LYS A 55 2.07 18.75 -5.56
CA LYS A 55 3.15 17.77 -5.70
C LYS A 55 3.01 16.93 -6.97
N ILE A 56 1.80 16.57 -7.36
CA ILE A 56 1.54 15.92 -8.65
C ILE A 56 1.99 16.85 -9.79
N ARG A 57 1.65 18.14 -9.76
CA ARG A 57 2.02 19.11 -10.80
C ARG A 57 3.52 19.39 -10.86
N GLU A 58 4.23 19.36 -9.74
CA GLU A 58 5.70 19.45 -9.73
C GLU A 58 6.37 18.28 -10.47
N ILE A 59 5.82 17.07 -10.33
CA ILE A 59 6.38 15.86 -10.94
C ILE A 59 5.92 15.69 -12.38
N ASN A 60 4.64 15.93 -12.64
CA ASN A 60 4.01 15.77 -13.95
C ASN A 60 3.05 16.94 -14.21
N PRO A 61 3.52 18.00 -14.89
CA PRO A 61 2.73 19.22 -15.09
C PRO A 61 1.55 19.04 -16.07
N VAL A 62 1.54 17.97 -16.87
CA VAL A 62 0.54 17.81 -17.96
C VAL A 62 -0.48 16.71 -17.77
N CYS A 63 -0.27 15.75 -16.86
CA CYS A 63 -1.24 14.68 -16.65
C CYS A 63 -2.63 15.24 -16.25
N GLU A 64 -3.69 14.60 -16.69
CA GLU A 64 -5.03 14.90 -16.18
C GLU A 64 -5.12 14.49 -14.71
N ILE A 65 -5.84 15.24 -13.86
CA ILE A 65 -6.05 14.91 -12.45
C ILE A 65 -7.55 14.79 -12.23
N ILE A 66 -7.98 13.68 -11.64
CA ILE A 66 -9.34 13.47 -11.16
C ILE A 66 -9.31 12.96 -9.71
N GLU A 67 -10.41 13.16 -9.01
CA GLU A 67 -10.58 12.71 -7.63
C GLU A 67 -11.52 11.52 -7.56
N SER A 68 -11.31 10.66 -6.57
CA SER A 68 -12.12 9.48 -6.31
C SER A 68 -12.41 9.34 -4.82
N VAL A 69 -13.67 9.15 -4.49
CA VAL A 69 -14.18 8.85 -3.14
C VAL A 69 -14.65 7.40 -3.11
N ASN A 70 -14.05 6.57 -2.25
CA ASN A 70 -14.40 5.15 -2.13
C ASN A 70 -14.39 4.37 -3.47
N GLY A 71 -13.57 4.80 -4.45
CA GLY A 71 -13.50 4.20 -5.78
C GLY A 71 -14.54 4.73 -6.77
N GLU A 72 -15.45 5.61 -6.34
CA GLU A 72 -16.37 6.30 -7.22
C GLU A 72 -15.69 7.49 -7.88
N MET A 73 -15.74 7.57 -9.20
CA MET A 73 -15.15 8.64 -10.02
C MET A 73 -15.84 8.75 -11.38
N ASP A 74 -15.62 9.85 -12.07
CA ASP A 74 -16.01 9.96 -13.47
C ASP A 74 -15.16 9.01 -14.34
N HIS A 75 -15.81 8.12 -15.08
CA HIS A 75 -15.17 7.15 -15.96
C HIS A 75 -15.09 7.62 -17.43
N SER A 76 -15.40 8.86 -17.72
CA SER A 76 -15.38 9.41 -19.10
C SER A 76 -13.99 9.32 -19.74
N PHE A 77 -12.93 9.29 -18.92
CA PHE A 77 -11.55 9.12 -19.38
C PHE A 77 -11.30 7.80 -20.12
N LEU A 78 -12.09 6.74 -19.86
CA LEU A 78 -11.94 5.46 -20.56
C LEU A 78 -12.24 5.56 -22.07
N GLN A 79 -12.94 6.60 -22.50
CA GLN A 79 -13.26 6.87 -23.91
C GLN A 79 -12.22 7.77 -24.59
N LYS A 80 -11.30 8.37 -23.82
CA LYS A 80 -10.28 9.30 -24.30
C LYS A 80 -9.01 8.56 -24.71
N ASP A 81 -8.24 9.16 -25.61
CA ASP A 81 -6.83 8.81 -25.81
C ASP A 81 -5.98 9.66 -24.86
N LEU A 82 -5.61 9.09 -23.74
CA LEU A 82 -4.86 9.80 -22.69
C LEU A 82 -3.40 10.10 -23.09
N ARG A 83 -2.89 9.52 -24.18
CA ARG A 83 -1.50 9.75 -24.66
C ARG A 83 -1.24 11.22 -25.00
N ILE A 84 -2.27 12.02 -25.23
CA ILE A 84 -2.13 13.48 -25.42
C ILE A 84 -1.55 14.20 -24.19
N PHE A 85 -1.62 13.59 -23.00
CA PHE A 85 -1.06 14.10 -21.75
C PHE A 85 0.30 13.47 -21.40
N GLN A 86 1.08 13.04 -22.38
CA GLN A 86 2.41 12.51 -22.17
C GLN A 86 3.40 13.62 -21.81
N TRP A 87 4.07 13.48 -20.66
CA TRP A 87 5.09 14.41 -20.18
C TRP A 87 6.50 13.90 -20.42
N ALA A 88 6.81 12.72 -19.93
CA ALA A 88 8.16 12.18 -19.98
C ALA A 88 8.33 11.15 -21.11
N GLU A 89 9.54 11.13 -21.68
CA GLU A 89 9.93 10.04 -22.58
C GLU A 89 10.04 8.71 -21.83
N SER A 90 9.97 7.60 -22.57
CA SER A 90 10.12 6.27 -21.99
C SER A 90 11.53 6.09 -21.41
N GLU A 91 11.60 5.56 -20.21
CA GLU A 91 12.85 5.22 -19.52
C GLU A 91 12.92 3.70 -19.29
N GLU A 92 14.15 3.18 -19.14
CA GLU A 92 14.31 1.77 -18.76
C GLU A 92 13.66 1.47 -17.41
N THR A 93 13.06 0.29 -17.29
CA THR A 93 12.43 -0.13 -16.05
C THR A 93 13.46 -0.36 -14.95
N THR A 94 13.19 0.14 -13.75
CA THR A 94 13.96 -0.19 -12.53
C THR A 94 13.44 -1.47 -11.86
N ASN A 95 12.39 -2.10 -12.39
CA ASN A 95 11.77 -3.28 -11.82
C ASN A 95 12.58 -4.55 -12.17
N SER A 96 13.60 -4.83 -11.40
CA SER A 96 14.43 -6.03 -11.49
C SER A 96 14.10 -7.02 -10.35
N VAL A 97 14.62 -8.22 -10.43
CA VAL A 97 14.50 -9.22 -9.35
C VAL A 97 15.14 -8.73 -8.05
N GLU A 98 16.15 -7.87 -8.15
CA GLU A 98 16.90 -7.33 -7.02
C GLU A 98 16.16 -6.17 -6.34
N THR A 99 15.45 -5.36 -7.12
CA THR A 99 14.74 -4.17 -6.64
C THR A 99 13.29 -4.45 -6.21
N LYS A 100 12.74 -5.63 -6.54
CA LYS A 100 11.39 -6.02 -6.10
C LYS A 100 11.31 -6.12 -4.57
N PRO A 101 10.29 -5.53 -3.95
CA PRO A 101 10.03 -5.73 -2.54
C PRO A 101 9.94 -7.21 -2.18
N LYS A 102 10.59 -7.61 -1.10
CA LYS A 102 10.52 -9.00 -0.61
C LYS A 102 9.22 -9.21 0.14
N SER A 103 8.53 -10.31 -0.21
CA SER A 103 7.33 -10.74 0.51
C SER A 103 7.70 -11.85 1.50
N LEU A 104 7.19 -11.74 2.71
CA LEU A 104 7.34 -12.74 3.76
C LEU A 104 5.97 -13.21 4.19
N PHE A 105 5.85 -14.49 4.47
CA PHE A 105 4.64 -15.15 4.90
C PHE A 105 4.80 -15.69 6.31
N MET A 106 3.91 -15.28 7.21
CA MET A 106 3.90 -15.69 8.61
C MET A 106 2.63 -16.49 8.91
N GLU A 107 2.81 -17.59 9.62
CA GLU A 107 1.71 -18.42 10.15
C GLU A 107 1.86 -18.58 11.66
N TYR A 108 0.74 -18.63 12.35
CA TYR A 108 0.67 -19.00 13.76
C TYR A 108 -0.66 -19.70 14.07
N GLU A 109 -0.68 -20.44 15.17
CA GLU A 109 -1.85 -21.18 15.64
C GLU A 109 -2.40 -20.54 16.93
N GLY A 110 -3.70 -20.73 17.15
CA GLY A 110 -4.41 -20.22 18.32
C GLY A 110 -4.84 -18.76 18.19
N GLN A 111 -5.58 -18.33 19.20
CA GLN A 111 -6.14 -16.97 19.25
C GLN A 111 -5.18 -16.01 19.92
N VAL A 112 -5.10 -14.80 19.38
CA VAL A 112 -4.34 -13.68 19.97
C VAL A 112 -5.29 -12.56 20.41
N GLU A 113 -4.86 -11.78 21.39
CA GLU A 113 -5.59 -10.60 21.84
C GLU A 113 -5.41 -9.48 20.81
N LYS A 114 -6.52 -8.82 20.45
CA LYS A 114 -6.50 -7.74 19.44
C LYS A 114 -5.51 -6.64 19.80
N GLU A 115 -5.41 -6.26 21.06
CA GLU A 115 -4.47 -5.23 21.51
C GLU A 115 -3.01 -5.65 21.31
N LYS A 116 -2.66 -6.91 21.60
CA LYS A 116 -1.31 -7.44 21.38
C LYS A 116 -0.94 -7.49 19.90
N LEU A 117 -1.87 -7.97 19.08
CA LEU A 117 -1.70 -7.97 17.63
C LEU A 117 -1.53 -6.54 17.09
N HIS A 118 -2.33 -5.59 17.59
CA HIS A 118 -2.22 -4.18 17.19
C HIS A 118 -0.85 -3.59 17.48
N LYS A 119 -0.30 -3.82 18.69
CA LYS A 119 1.05 -3.37 19.07
C LYS A 119 2.12 -3.98 18.17
N PHE A 120 2.02 -5.27 17.88
CA PHE A 120 2.92 -5.95 16.95
C PHE A 120 2.86 -5.33 15.55
N LEU A 121 1.66 -5.15 14.99
CA LEU A 121 1.48 -4.56 13.67
C LEU A 121 2.03 -3.13 13.60
N ALA A 122 1.74 -2.31 14.61
CA ALA A 122 2.25 -0.93 14.71
C ALA A 122 3.78 -0.88 14.79
N ALA A 123 4.41 -1.82 15.50
CA ALA A 123 5.87 -1.90 15.61
C ALA A 123 6.56 -2.28 14.29
N VAL A 124 5.88 -3.06 13.43
CA VAL A 124 6.44 -3.52 12.14
C VAL A 124 6.07 -2.59 10.97
N ALA A 125 4.95 -1.88 11.07
CA ALA A 125 4.40 -1.04 10.00
C ALA A 125 5.40 -0.06 9.34
N PRO A 126 6.31 0.62 10.07
CA PRO A 126 7.28 1.53 9.45
C PRO A 126 8.23 0.87 8.45
N ASP A 127 8.53 -0.42 8.65
CA ASP A 127 9.52 -1.18 7.89
C ASP A 127 8.92 -1.97 6.70
N VAL A 128 7.61 -1.82 6.47
CA VAL A 128 6.87 -2.53 5.41
C VAL A 128 6.00 -1.60 4.58
N HIS A 129 5.80 -1.94 3.31
CA HIS A 129 4.83 -1.26 2.45
C HIS A 129 3.39 -1.65 2.80
N ARG A 130 3.19 -2.92 3.18
CA ARG A 130 1.87 -3.46 3.52
C ARG A 130 1.99 -4.71 4.37
N ILE A 131 1.03 -4.89 5.29
CA ILE A 131 0.76 -6.18 5.94
C ILE A 131 -0.69 -6.54 5.63
N LYS A 132 -0.94 -7.75 5.17
CA LYS A 132 -2.31 -8.22 4.93
C LYS A 132 -2.46 -9.67 5.36
N GLY A 133 -3.61 -10.02 5.91
CA GLY A 133 -3.88 -11.41 6.26
C GLY A 133 -5.14 -11.61 7.08
N PHE A 134 -5.21 -12.77 7.73
CA PHE A 134 -6.34 -13.21 8.52
C PHE A 134 -5.83 -13.73 9.86
N CYS A 135 -6.45 -13.27 10.93
CA CYS A 135 -6.07 -13.59 12.31
C CYS A 135 -7.30 -14.04 13.09
N ASP A 136 -7.14 -15.09 13.89
CA ASP A 136 -8.16 -15.47 14.87
C ASP A 136 -7.93 -14.69 16.16
N LEU A 137 -8.83 -13.76 16.46
CA LEU A 137 -8.77 -12.88 17.63
C LEU A 137 -9.67 -13.38 18.74
N LYS A 138 -9.23 -13.27 20.00
CA LYS A 138 -10.01 -13.70 21.16
C LYS A 138 -11.36 -12.97 21.27
N GLU A 139 -11.36 -11.67 20.93
CA GLU A 139 -12.51 -10.78 21.12
C GLU A 139 -13.53 -10.87 20.00
N THR A 140 -13.08 -11.07 18.76
CA THR A 140 -13.93 -10.96 17.56
C THR A 140 -13.90 -12.20 16.67
N GLY A 141 -13.07 -13.21 16.98
CA GLY A 141 -12.84 -14.34 16.10
C GLY A 141 -12.07 -13.97 14.84
N TRP A 142 -12.36 -14.64 13.74
CA TRP A 142 -11.65 -14.46 12.47
C TRP A 142 -11.82 -13.05 11.90
N THR A 143 -10.70 -12.39 11.76
CA THR A 143 -10.62 -10.98 11.37
C THR A 143 -9.56 -10.80 10.28
N GLN A 144 -9.94 -10.19 9.16
CA GLN A 144 -9.00 -9.72 8.15
C GLN A 144 -8.28 -8.49 8.68
N VAL A 145 -6.97 -8.45 8.48
CA VAL A 145 -6.09 -7.34 8.83
C VAL A 145 -5.51 -6.75 7.56
N ASP A 146 -5.49 -5.42 7.46
CA ASP A 146 -4.82 -4.67 6.39
C ASP A 146 -4.08 -3.46 6.98
N VAL A 147 -2.76 -3.38 6.75
CA VAL A 147 -1.92 -2.30 7.26
C VAL A 147 -1.25 -1.59 6.10
N VAL A 148 -1.45 -0.28 6.00
CA VAL A 148 -0.80 0.58 5.02
C VAL A 148 -0.34 1.86 5.70
N GLY A 149 0.95 2.12 5.74
CA GLY A 149 1.51 3.22 6.53
C GLY A 149 1.16 3.07 8.02
N SER A 150 0.58 4.08 8.62
CA SER A 150 0.10 4.06 10.02
C SER A 150 -1.32 3.53 10.19
N LEU A 151 -2.05 3.31 9.09
CA LEU A 151 -3.43 2.83 9.13
C LEU A 151 -3.46 1.31 9.32
N ILE A 152 -4.12 0.85 10.38
CA ILE A 152 -4.37 -0.57 10.68
C ILE A 152 -5.87 -0.79 10.66
N ASP A 153 -6.35 -1.51 9.66
CA ASP A 153 -7.76 -1.81 9.46
C ASP A 153 -8.09 -3.26 9.83
N TYR A 154 -9.28 -3.45 10.42
CA TYR A 154 -9.79 -4.74 10.86
C TYR A 154 -11.21 -4.95 10.33
N LYS A 155 -11.42 -6.08 9.65
CA LYS A 155 -12.72 -6.45 9.10
C LYS A 155 -13.06 -7.90 9.45
N GLU A 156 -14.23 -8.15 9.97
CA GLU A 156 -14.73 -9.51 10.21
C GLU A 156 -14.70 -10.32 8.90
N CYS A 157 -14.33 -11.59 9.01
CA CYS A 157 -14.27 -12.49 7.86
C CYS A 157 -14.65 -13.91 8.24
N GLY A 158 -14.74 -14.80 7.24
CA GLY A 158 -14.98 -16.22 7.45
C GLY A 158 -13.77 -16.91 8.10
N ALA A 159 -14.00 -18.09 8.67
CA ALA A 159 -12.97 -18.88 9.35
C ALA A 159 -11.93 -19.45 8.36
N PHE A 160 -10.69 -19.54 8.82
CA PHE A 160 -9.56 -20.17 8.14
C PHE A 160 -8.96 -21.28 9.02
N GLU A 161 -8.10 -22.11 8.44
CA GLU A 161 -7.45 -23.18 9.21
C GLU A 161 -6.38 -22.62 10.17
N ARG A 162 -5.69 -21.53 9.77
CA ARG A 162 -4.60 -20.90 10.52
C ARG A 162 -4.61 -19.41 10.32
N SER A 163 -4.10 -18.71 11.32
CA SER A 163 -3.80 -17.28 11.17
C SER A 163 -2.60 -17.07 10.26
N GLN A 164 -2.71 -16.11 9.34
CA GLN A 164 -1.71 -15.87 8.30
C GLN A 164 -1.55 -14.37 8.06
N LEU A 165 -0.29 -13.91 8.00
CA LEU A 165 0.06 -12.55 7.65
C LEU A 165 1.11 -12.54 6.53
N VAL A 166 0.91 -11.70 5.53
CA VAL A 166 1.88 -11.42 4.46
C VAL A 166 2.44 -10.03 4.65
N PHE A 167 3.75 -9.90 4.63
CA PHE A 167 4.48 -8.65 4.77
C PHE A 167 5.17 -8.33 3.45
N ILE A 168 5.02 -7.10 2.95
CA ILE A 168 5.78 -6.58 1.82
C ILE A 168 6.83 -5.63 2.39
N SER A 169 8.08 -6.06 2.42
CA SER A 169 9.16 -5.34 3.10
C SER A 169 9.65 -4.09 2.34
N LYS A 170 9.91 -3.00 3.06
CA LYS A 170 10.66 -1.83 2.59
C LYS A 170 12.17 -2.03 2.72
N ILE A 171 12.60 -2.75 3.76
CA ILE A 171 14.00 -2.89 4.16
C ILE A 171 14.60 -4.26 3.80
N GLY A 172 13.97 -4.98 2.87
CA GLY A 172 14.43 -6.29 2.42
C GLY A 172 14.45 -7.34 3.55
N PRO A 173 15.46 -8.22 3.60
CA PRO A 173 15.52 -9.30 4.60
C PRO A 173 15.65 -8.82 6.05
N MET A 174 16.08 -7.58 6.30
CA MET A 174 16.23 -7.05 7.67
C MET A 174 14.90 -7.01 8.43
N VAL A 175 13.77 -6.96 7.74
CA VAL A 175 12.44 -7.00 8.35
C VAL A 175 12.18 -8.30 9.11
N ILE A 176 12.85 -9.40 8.76
CA ILE A 176 12.73 -10.70 9.46
C ILE A 176 13.03 -10.53 10.93
N LYS A 177 14.15 -9.90 11.26
CA LYS A 177 14.54 -9.67 12.65
C LYS A 177 13.52 -8.79 13.40
N LYS A 178 12.99 -7.78 12.72
CA LYS A 178 11.96 -6.90 13.28
C LYS A 178 10.67 -7.66 13.60
N ILE A 179 10.20 -8.50 12.67
CA ILE A 179 9.01 -9.34 12.87
C ILE A 179 9.20 -10.26 14.07
N PHE A 180 10.33 -10.98 14.16
CA PHE A 180 10.58 -11.87 15.29
C PHE A 180 10.63 -11.12 16.62
N SER A 181 11.39 -10.03 16.70
CA SER A 181 11.52 -9.26 17.96
C SER A 181 10.20 -8.67 18.40
N ALA A 182 9.43 -8.05 17.48
CA ALA A 182 8.14 -7.46 17.80
C ALA A 182 7.09 -8.52 18.18
N TRP A 183 7.13 -9.69 17.53
CA TRP A 183 6.21 -10.78 17.86
C TRP A 183 6.48 -11.34 19.26
N GLU A 184 7.74 -11.58 19.59
CA GLU A 184 8.14 -12.07 20.91
C GLU A 184 7.77 -11.05 22.01
N GLU A 185 7.98 -9.76 21.76
CA GLU A 185 7.70 -8.70 22.73
C GLU A 185 6.20 -8.52 23.00
N HIS A 186 5.37 -8.57 21.96
CA HIS A 186 3.96 -8.18 22.10
C HIS A 186 2.98 -9.35 22.16
N VAL A 187 3.31 -10.49 21.51
CA VAL A 187 2.42 -11.65 21.41
C VAL A 187 2.98 -12.85 22.14
N GLY A 188 4.21 -13.25 21.84
CA GLY A 188 4.96 -14.30 22.55
C GLY A 188 4.52 -15.74 22.25
N SER A 189 3.61 -15.98 21.32
CA SER A 189 3.23 -17.33 20.89
C SER A 189 4.15 -17.85 19.78
N GLU A 190 4.14 -19.17 19.57
CA GLU A 190 4.91 -19.79 18.49
C GLU A 190 4.41 -19.32 17.11
N MET A 191 5.33 -18.98 16.21
CA MET A 191 5.01 -18.61 14.83
C MET A 191 6.05 -19.18 13.86
N LYS A 192 5.66 -19.31 12.60
CA LYS A 192 6.53 -19.73 11.49
C LYS A 192 6.58 -18.64 10.45
N LEU A 193 7.79 -18.24 10.05
CA LEU A 193 8.03 -17.30 8.97
C LEU A 193 8.61 -18.05 7.76
N LYS A 194 8.04 -17.81 6.58
CA LYS A 194 8.45 -18.40 5.29
C LYS A 194 8.72 -17.28 4.29
N ASN A 195 9.61 -17.58 3.36
CA ASN A 195 9.99 -16.68 2.26
C ASN A 195 9.33 -17.14 0.95
#